data_33f9c75f7864c388f013cd20ff979a3c
#
_entry.id   33f9c75f7864c388f013cd20ff979a3c
#
_cell.length_a   1.000
_cell.length_b   1.000
_cell.length_c   1.000
_cell.angle_alpha   90.00
_cell.angle_beta   90.00
_cell.angle_gamma   90.00
#
_symmetry.space_group_name_H-M   'P 1'
#
loop_
_entity.id
_entity.type
_entity.pdbx_description
1 polymer ?
#
loop_
_entity_poly.entity_id
_entity_poly.type
_entity_poly.pdbx_seq_one_letter_code
_entity_poly.pdbx_strand_id
1 'polypeptide(L)'
;MNHELSHERGRLYQTSLELVGQCAELIERFPPGLGFLADQLRRASASMPLNFAEGCRKRSERERARYFETAACSAREVSAIVDVAHRLKGVGESERAVAKDRCDHLCAMLYRFR
;
A
#
# COMPACT_ATOMS: atom_id res chain seq x y z
N MET A 1 -19.45 11.38 11.33
CA MET A 1 -18.50 10.28 11.52
C MET A 1 -18.15 10.19 13.00
N ASN A 2 -18.19 9.01 13.58
CA ASN A 2 -17.85 8.91 15.00
C ASN A 2 -16.34 8.99 15.22
N HIS A 3 -15.96 9.25 16.46
CA HIS A 3 -14.57 9.45 16.85
C HIS A 3 -13.70 8.22 16.55
N GLU A 4 -14.25 7.03 16.77
CA GLU A 4 -13.54 5.78 16.56
C GLU A 4 -13.14 5.56 15.10
N LEU A 5 -14.08 5.82 14.16
CA LEU A 5 -13.80 5.71 12.73
C LEU A 5 -12.73 6.69 12.28
N SER A 6 -12.78 7.94 12.80
CA SER A 6 -11.75 8.93 12.47
C SER A 6 -10.38 8.47 12.94
N HIS A 7 -10.31 7.88 14.13
CA HIS A 7 -9.06 7.38 14.69
C HIS A 7 -8.52 6.20 13.86
N GLU A 8 -9.40 5.27 13.47
CA GLU A 8 -9.02 4.12 12.66
C GLU A 8 -8.52 4.55 11.28
N ARG A 9 -9.18 5.54 10.66
CA ARG A 9 -8.74 6.07 9.37
C ARG A 9 -7.37 6.72 9.47
N GLY A 10 -7.12 7.47 10.53
CA GLY A 10 -5.81 8.08 10.76
C GLY A 10 -4.72 7.04 10.89
N ARG A 11 -5.00 5.94 11.58
CA ARG A 11 -4.06 4.87 11.77
C ARG A 11 -3.78 4.14 10.46
N LEU A 12 -4.82 3.89 9.66
CA LEU A 12 -4.66 3.29 8.34
C LEU A 12 -3.78 4.17 7.44
N TYR A 13 -4.05 5.47 7.46
CA TYR A 13 -3.27 6.41 6.66
C TYR A 13 -1.79 6.38 7.05
N GLN A 14 -1.49 6.43 8.36
CA GLN A 14 -0.11 6.37 8.84
C GLN A 14 0.55 5.05 8.46
N THR A 15 -0.15 3.92 8.57
CA THR A 15 0.39 2.63 8.18
C THR A 15 0.70 2.59 6.68
N SER A 16 -0.16 3.21 5.87
CA SER A 16 0.09 3.26 4.43
C SER A 16 1.32 4.11 4.09
N LEU A 17 1.55 5.19 4.84
CA LEU A 17 2.75 6.01 4.65
C LEU A 17 4.02 5.24 5.06
N GLU A 18 3.93 4.41 6.08
CA GLU A 18 5.04 3.53 6.46
C GLU A 18 5.36 2.54 5.34
N LEU A 19 4.34 2.03 4.66
CA LEU A 19 4.55 1.16 3.52
C LEU A 19 5.28 1.90 2.39
N VAL A 20 4.89 3.14 2.11
CA VAL A 20 5.57 3.97 1.10
C VAL A 20 7.04 4.13 1.46
N GLY A 21 7.33 4.46 2.72
CA GLY A 21 8.71 4.61 3.18
C GLY A 21 9.51 3.33 3.06
N GLN A 22 8.91 2.20 3.43
CA GLN A 22 9.57 0.91 3.28
C GLN A 22 9.88 0.60 1.83
N CYS A 23 8.93 0.86 0.93
CA CYS A 23 9.14 0.62 -0.50
C CYS A 23 10.25 1.50 -1.05
N ALA A 24 10.34 2.75 -0.61
CA ALA A 24 11.42 3.64 -1.02
C ALA A 24 12.79 3.08 -0.60
N GLU A 25 12.89 2.55 0.61
CA GLU A 25 14.13 1.94 1.09
C GLU A 25 14.49 0.68 0.29
N LEU A 26 13.50 -0.15 -0.04
CA LEU A 26 13.74 -1.33 -0.85
C LEU A 26 14.27 -0.96 -2.23
N ILE A 27 13.67 0.06 -2.84
CA ILE A 27 14.05 0.52 -4.19
C ILE A 27 15.51 0.99 -4.21
N GLU A 28 15.95 1.69 -3.16
CA GLU A 28 17.33 2.17 -3.07
C GLU A 28 18.35 1.02 -3.12
N ARG A 29 17.94 -0.17 -2.67
CA ARG A 29 18.82 -1.34 -2.63
C ARG A 29 18.64 -2.29 -3.80
N PHE A 30 17.76 -1.96 -4.76
CA PHE A 30 17.58 -2.79 -5.94
C PHE A 30 18.87 -2.82 -6.76
N PRO A 31 19.28 -4.00 -7.22
CA PRO A 31 20.46 -4.08 -8.10
C PRO A 31 20.16 -3.48 -9.47
N PRO A 32 21.18 -3.14 -10.25
CA PRO A 32 20.99 -2.66 -11.62
C PRO A 32 20.17 -3.66 -12.43
N GLY A 33 19.30 -3.13 -13.28
CA GLY A 33 18.42 -3.95 -14.12
C GLY A 33 17.00 -4.06 -13.60
N LEU A 34 16.73 -3.65 -12.36
CA LEU A 34 15.38 -3.71 -11.80
C LEU A 34 14.67 -2.36 -11.80
N GLY A 35 15.11 -1.40 -12.64
CA GLY A 35 14.49 -0.09 -12.71
C GLY A 35 13.01 -0.15 -13.08
N PHE A 36 12.62 -1.11 -13.91
CA PHE A 36 11.21 -1.26 -14.29
C PHE A 36 10.34 -1.63 -13.08
N LEU A 37 10.85 -2.44 -12.16
CA LEU A 37 10.12 -2.79 -10.94
C LEU A 37 10.12 -1.62 -9.95
N ALA A 38 11.22 -0.87 -9.89
CA ALA A 38 11.31 0.31 -9.03
C ALA A 38 10.21 1.32 -9.39
N ASP A 39 10.01 1.57 -10.69
CA ASP A 39 8.99 2.49 -11.14
C ASP A 39 7.58 2.02 -10.78
N GLN A 40 7.32 0.72 -10.99
CA GLN A 40 6.03 0.14 -10.63
C GLN A 40 5.79 0.21 -9.12
N LEU A 41 6.82 -0.07 -8.32
CA LEU A 41 6.69 -0.07 -6.87
C LEU A 41 6.44 1.34 -6.34
N ARG A 42 7.12 2.34 -6.90
CA ARG A 42 6.87 3.74 -6.52
C ARG A 42 5.42 4.12 -6.77
N ARG A 43 4.90 3.80 -7.94
CA ARG A 43 3.53 4.15 -8.30
C ARG A 43 2.50 3.42 -7.47
N ALA A 44 2.67 2.11 -7.30
CA ALA A 44 1.72 1.30 -6.55
C ALA A 44 1.69 1.71 -5.08
N SER A 45 2.86 1.90 -4.46
CA SER A 45 2.92 2.26 -3.05
C SER A 45 2.31 3.64 -2.80
N ALA A 46 2.59 4.63 -3.65
CA ALA A 46 2.04 5.97 -3.49
C ALA A 46 0.53 6.00 -3.77
N SER A 47 0.07 5.18 -4.71
CA SER A 47 -1.34 5.11 -5.07
C SER A 47 -2.22 4.70 -3.88
N MET A 48 -1.70 3.88 -2.99
CA MET A 48 -2.47 3.37 -1.86
C MET A 48 -2.93 4.49 -0.91
N PRO A 49 -2.04 5.29 -0.29
CA PRO A 49 -2.50 6.36 0.59
C PRO A 49 -3.23 7.48 -0.15
N LEU A 50 -2.85 7.75 -1.41
CA LEU A 50 -3.51 8.82 -2.17
C LEU A 50 -4.98 8.49 -2.45
N ASN A 51 -5.27 7.26 -2.84
CA ASN A 51 -6.64 6.84 -3.08
C ASN A 51 -7.44 6.73 -1.78
N PHE A 52 -6.80 6.27 -0.71
CA PHE A 52 -7.47 6.23 0.58
C PHE A 52 -7.86 7.64 1.03
N ALA A 53 -6.93 8.59 0.95
CA ALA A 53 -7.20 9.98 1.33
C ALA A 53 -8.32 10.59 0.49
N GLU A 54 -8.30 10.32 -0.81
CA GLU A 54 -9.34 10.81 -1.71
C GLU A 54 -10.71 10.24 -1.34
N GLY A 55 -10.75 8.93 -1.05
CA GLY A 55 -12.00 8.28 -0.65
C GLY A 55 -12.56 8.85 0.65
N CYS A 56 -11.69 9.18 1.60
CA CYS A 56 -12.11 9.77 2.86
C CYS A 56 -12.83 11.11 2.68
N ARG A 57 -12.55 11.81 1.58
CA ARG A 57 -13.17 13.12 1.31
C ARG A 57 -14.48 13.02 0.56
N LYS A 58 -14.84 11.84 0.07
CA LYS A 58 -16.09 11.67 -0.68
C LYS A 58 -17.27 11.57 0.28
N ARG A 59 -18.39 12.15 -0.11
CA ARG A 59 -19.60 12.13 0.71
C ARG A 59 -20.44 10.87 0.49
N SER A 60 -20.43 10.36 -0.73
CA SER A 60 -21.22 9.19 -1.10
C SER A 60 -20.48 7.92 -0.68
N GLU A 61 -21.21 6.99 -0.03
CA GLU A 61 -20.65 5.69 0.32
C GLU A 61 -20.14 4.94 -0.91
N ARG A 62 -20.86 5.06 -2.02
CA ARG A 62 -20.50 4.41 -3.27
C ARG A 62 -19.16 4.93 -3.81
N GLU A 63 -18.96 6.25 -3.76
CA GLU A 63 -17.71 6.85 -4.20
C GLU A 63 -16.58 6.48 -3.25
N ARG A 64 -16.81 6.52 -1.95
CA ARG A 64 -15.80 6.12 -0.96
C ARG A 64 -15.36 4.68 -1.22
N ALA A 65 -16.32 3.78 -1.43
CA ALA A 65 -16.03 2.37 -1.67
C ALA A 65 -15.15 2.17 -2.90
N ARG A 66 -15.38 2.94 -3.96
CA ARG A 66 -14.56 2.85 -5.18
C ARG A 66 -13.11 3.22 -4.91
N TYR A 67 -12.89 4.31 -4.18
CA TYR A 67 -11.52 4.74 -3.86
C TYR A 67 -10.84 3.78 -2.90
N PHE A 68 -11.57 3.27 -1.91
CA PHE A 68 -11.02 2.30 -0.96
C PHE A 68 -10.68 0.98 -1.68
N GLU A 69 -11.50 0.57 -2.65
CA GLU A 69 -11.17 -0.61 -3.45
C GLU A 69 -9.92 -0.40 -4.28
N THR A 70 -9.76 0.78 -4.87
CA THR A 70 -8.55 1.12 -5.63
C THR A 70 -7.33 1.09 -4.71
N ALA A 71 -7.46 1.62 -3.49
CA ALA A 71 -6.37 1.58 -2.51
C ALA A 71 -6.00 0.14 -2.17
N ALA A 72 -6.99 -0.74 -1.98
CA ALA A 72 -6.74 -2.14 -1.70
C ALA A 72 -6.04 -2.84 -2.87
N CYS A 73 -6.47 -2.53 -4.10
CA CYS A 73 -5.81 -3.07 -5.30
C CYS A 73 -4.35 -2.62 -5.37
N SER A 74 -4.07 -1.38 -5.00
CA SER A 74 -2.70 -0.86 -4.98
C SER A 74 -1.84 -1.60 -3.95
N ALA A 75 -2.39 -1.88 -2.76
CA ALA A 75 -1.66 -2.65 -1.74
C ALA A 75 -1.37 -4.08 -2.25
N ARG A 76 -2.33 -4.71 -2.91
CA ARG A 76 -2.13 -6.04 -3.48
C ARG A 76 -1.08 -6.01 -4.60
N GLU A 77 -1.05 -4.93 -5.37
CA GLU A 77 -0.03 -4.76 -6.41
C GLU A 77 1.35 -4.64 -5.80
N VAL A 78 1.51 -3.86 -4.72
CA VAL A 78 2.77 -3.78 -3.97
C VAL A 78 3.22 -5.18 -3.55
N SER A 79 2.31 -5.95 -2.98
CA SER A 79 2.60 -7.31 -2.52
C SER A 79 3.13 -8.18 -3.66
N ALA A 80 2.50 -8.10 -4.84
CA ALA A 80 2.91 -8.88 -6.00
C ALA A 80 4.27 -8.42 -6.53
N ILE A 81 4.52 -7.11 -6.58
CA ILE A 81 5.80 -6.57 -7.04
C ILE A 81 6.92 -7.04 -6.12
N VAL A 82 6.68 -7.03 -4.81
CA VAL A 82 7.68 -7.49 -3.85
C VAL A 82 8.00 -8.97 -4.05
N ASP A 83 7.00 -9.79 -4.38
CA ASP A 83 7.23 -11.21 -4.71
C ASP A 83 8.13 -11.34 -5.94
N VAL A 84 7.85 -10.56 -6.99
CA VAL A 84 8.67 -10.59 -8.21
C VAL A 84 10.09 -10.14 -7.90
N ALA A 85 10.23 -9.03 -7.17
CA ALA A 85 11.54 -8.51 -6.80
C ALA A 85 12.34 -9.53 -5.99
N HIS A 86 11.68 -10.25 -5.08
CA HIS A 86 12.33 -11.29 -4.29
C HIS A 86 12.85 -12.41 -5.19
N ARG A 87 12.03 -12.86 -6.14
CA ARG A 87 12.44 -13.90 -7.08
C ARG A 87 13.63 -13.47 -7.92
N LEU A 88 13.72 -12.19 -8.23
CA LEU A 88 14.82 -11.62 -8.99
C LEU A 88 15.98 -11.17 -8.10
N LYS A 89 15.95 -11.52 -6.82
CA LYS A 89 17.00 -11.27 -5.84
C LYS A 89 17.22 -9.79 -5.50
N GLY A 90 16.19 -8.97 -5.71
CA GLY A 90 16.24 -7.57 -5.35
C GLY A 90 15.78 -7.27 -3.92
N VAL A 91 15.06 -8.22 -3.31
CA VAL A 91 14.51 -8.08 -1.96
C VAL A 91 14.80 -9.35 -1.17
N GLY A 92 15.27 -9.21 0.07
CA GLY A 92 15.50 -10.36 0.94
C GLY A 92 14.21 -10.91 1.52
N GLU A 93 14.26 -12.13 2.07
CA GLU A 93 13.06 -12.81 2.58
C GLU A 93 12.42 -12.08 3.75
N SER A 94 13.21 -11.57 4.70
CA SER A 94 12.63 -10.88 5.84
C SER A 94 11.96 -9.57 5.43
N GLU A 95 12.53 -8.86 4.48
CA GLU A 95 11.96 -7.62 3.96
C GLU A 95 10.67 -7.90 3.18
N ARG A 96 10.68 -8.98 2.42
CA ARG A 96 9.50 -9.42 1.68
C ARG A 96 8.36 -9.73 2.66
N ALA A 97 8.65 -10.49 3.71
CA ALA A 97 7.64 -10.87 4.70
C ALA A 97 7.02 -9.65 5.38
N VAL A 98 7.85 -8.67 5.76
CA VAL A 98 7.37 -7.45 6.42
C VAL A 98 6.47 -6.65 5.48
N ALA A 99 6.88 -6.49 4.21
CA ALA A 99 6.10 -5.71 3.25
C ALA A 99 4.75 -6.38 2.97
N LYS A 100 4.75 -7.71 2.79
CA LYS A 100 3.51 -8.44 2.52
C LYS A 100 2.57 -8.40 3.72
N ASP A 101 3.09 -8.50 4.92
CA ASP A 101 2.29 -8.42 6.14
C ASP A 101 1.60 -7.05 6.24
N ARG A 102 2.33 -5.97 5.94
CA ARG A 102 1.74 -4.63 5.94
C ARG A 102 0.65 -4.50 4.89
N CYS A 103 0.87 -5.04 3.69
CA CYS A 103 -0.15 -5.01 2.64
C CYS A 103 -1.41 -5.76 3.06
N ASP A 104 -1.24 -6.93 3.65
CA ASP A 104 -2.38 -7.74 4.13
C ASP A 104 -3.15 -6.99 5.22
N HIS A 105 -2.43 -6.38 6.15
CA HIS A 105 -3.04 -5.61 7.23
C HIS A 105 -3.83 -4.42 6.68
N LEU A 106 -3.25 -3.70 5.71
CA LEU A 106 -3.93 -2.56 5.10
C LEU A 106 -5.19 -2.99 4.36
N CYS A 107 -5.13 -4.10 3.64
CA CYS A 107 -6.31 -4.63 2.95
C CYS A 107 -7.41 -5.00 3.95
N ALA A 108 -7.05 -5.63 5.05
CA ALA A 108 -8.00 -5.99 6.09
C ALA A 108 -8.66 -4.74 6.70
N MET A 109 -7.86 -3.71 6.98
CA MET A 109 -8.38 -2.44 7.51
C MET A 109 -9.33 -1.77 6.52
N LEU A 110 -8.93 -1.70 5.24
CA LEU A 110 -9.76 -1.10 4.19
C LEU A 110 -11.09 -1.83 4.04
N TYR A 111 -11.06 -3.15 4.15
CA TYR A 111 -12.28 -3.96 4.03
C TYR A 111 -13.33 -3.55 5.05
N ARG A 112 -12.91 -3.13 6.24
CA ARG A 112 -13.84 -2.73 7.31
C ARG A 112 -14.54 -1.39 7.03
N PHE A 113 -14.05 -0.62 6.08
CA PHE A 113 -14.65 0.68 5.73
C PHE A 113 -15.61 0.60 4.54
N ARG A 114 -15.90 -0.57 4.04
CA ARG A 114 -16.83 -0.75 2.92
C ARG A 114 -18.27 -0.58 3.32
#